data_a9ea62dec7123e81ea9c54542304397d
#
_entry.id   a9ea62dec7123e81ea9c54542304397d
#
_cell.length_a   1.000
_cell.length_b   1.000
_cell.length_c   1.000
_cell.angle_alpha   90.00
_cell.angle_beta   90.00
_cell.angle_gamma   90.00
#
_symmetry.space_group_name_H-M   'P 1'
#
loop_
_entity.id
_entity.type
_entity.pdbx_description
1 polymer ?
#
loop_
_entity_poly.entity_id
_entity_poly.type
_entity_poly.pdbx_seq_one_letter_code
_entity_poly.pdbx_strand_id
1 'polypeptide(L)'
;MQLKYVDTKEEIIAVNKKSKHIEPHLHNALEIVCVTNGTLELGVGQELYHMEKGDIGFVFPDVIHHYQVLTPGVNKATYLIASPFTIGKFADIMQSMAPEYPVIKAEKVEPEVYRVINAILETEQSDITVAQAYLQIVLARCIGKLNLVEKSQVGSNDLIYQTVSYISANFKKKVSLEEMAKDLGVSKYVLSRLFSKTFHRNFNQYLNDARLNYACHRLENTSDSITNICLDSGFESQRTFNRVFKERYKISPSDYRNTYVKDMLL
;
A
#
# COMPACT_ATOMS: atom_id res chain seq x y z
N MET A 1 -20.81 10.19 1.49
CA MET A 1 -20.07 8.97 1.87
C MET A 1 -18.73 9.41 2.45
N GLN A 2 -18.34 8.91 3.61
CA GLN A 2 -17.10 9.36 4.28
C GLN A 2 -16.03 8.29 4.02
N LEU A 3 -15.07 8.59 3.16
CA LEU A 3 -13.93 7.70 2.89
C LEU A 3 -13.07 7.58 4.16
N LYS A 4 -12.70 6.36 4.53
CA LYS A 4 -11.82 6.08 5.66
C LYS A 4 -10.39 5.85 5.18
N TYR A 5 -9.45 6.55 5.78
CA TYR A 5 -8.03 6.17 5.72
C TYR A 5 -7.73 5.24 6.90
N VAL A 6 -7.18 4.07 6.62
CA VAL A 6 -6.81 3.08 7.64
C VAL A 6 -5.28 3.05 7.76
N ASP A 7 -4.76 3.44 8.93
CA ASP A 7 -3.32 3.36 9.21
C ASP A 7 -2.98 1.93 9.65
N THR A 8 -2.24 1.20 8.83
CA THR A 8 -1.78 -0.15 9.16
C THR A 8 -0.53 -0.05 10.04
N LYS A 9 -0.65 -0.45 11.29
CA LYS A 9 0.45 -0.42 12.26
C LYS A 9 1.28 -1.71 12.24
N GLU A 10 0.71 -2.79 11.76
CA GLU A 10 1.35 -4.10 11.69
C GLU A 10 2.08 -4.28 10.36
N GLU A 11 3.17 -5.04 10.37
CA GLU A 11 3.99 -5.23 9.17
C GLU A 11 3.32 -6.15 8.16
N ILE A 12 2.81 -7.31 8.61
CA ILE A 12 2.01 -8.24 7.81
C ILE A 12 0.85 -8.75 8.66
N ILE A 13 -0.36 -8.64 8.12
CA ILE A 13 -1.57 -9.23 8.69
C ILE A 13 -2.08 -10.27 7.71
N ALA A 14 -2.29 -11.50 8.18
CA ALA A 14 -2.89 -12.57 7.40
C ALA A 14 -4.10 -13.13 8.15
N VAL A 15 -5.26 -13.16 7.50
CA VAL A 15 -6.48 -13.70 8.13
C VAL A 15 -7.40 -14.33 7.10
N ASN A 16 -7.87 -15.55 7.38
CA ASN A 16 -8.98 -16.15 6.64
C ASN A 16 -10.28 -15.93 7.41
N LYS A 17 -11.21 -15.19 6.84
CA LYS A 17 -12.46 -14.82 7.51
C LYS A 17 -13.64 -14.78 6.56
N LYS A 18 -14.85 -14.77 7.12
CA LYS A 18 -16.08 -14.50 6.38
C LYS A 18 -16.00 -13.12 5.74
N SER A 19 -16.20 -13.05 4.43
CA SER A 19 -16.27 -11.80 3.69
C SER A 19 -17.53 -11.02 4.06
N LYS A 20 -17.38 -9.70 4.13
CA LYS A 20 -18.46 -8.76 4.47
C LYS A 20 -18.43 -7.59 3.51
N HIS A 21 -19.53 -6.87 3.43
CA HIS A 21 -19.53 -5.55 2.81
C HIS A 21 -18.61 -4.62 3.59
N ILE A 22 -17.66 -4.00 2.90
CA ILE A 22 -16.73 -3.01 3.44
C ILE A 22 -16.85 -1.75 2.58
N GLU A 23 -17.13 -0.63 3.20
CA GLU A 23 -17.25 0.66 2.50
C GLU A 23 -15.93 1.07 1.86
N PRO A 24 -15.95 1.94 0.82
CA PRO A 24 -14.76 2.48 0.20
C PRO A 24 -13.79 3.08 1.21
N HIS A 25 -12.55 2.64 1.14
CA HIS A 25 -11.46 3.07 1.99
C HIS A 25 -10.13 3.00 1.23
N LEU A 26 -9.09 3.54 1.81
CA LEU A 26 -7.72 3.38 1.31
C LEU A 26 -6.75 3.30 2.49
N HIS A 27 -5.60 2.71 2.23
CA HIS A 27 -4.47 2.63 3.15
C HIS A 27 -3.16 2.57 2.35
N ASN A 28 -2.04 2.83 3.01
CA ASN A 28 -0.72 2.79 2.40
C ASN A 28 -0.12 1.38 2.29
N ALA A 29 -0.89 0.33 2.57
CA ALA A 29 -0.44 -1.05 2.52
C ALA A 29 -0.87 -1.73 1.20
N LEU A 30 -0.09 -2.74 0.79
CA LEU A 30 -0.54 -3.72 -0.18
C LEU A 30 -1.61 -4.59 0.47
N GLU A 31 -2.73 -4.82 -0.23
CA GLU A 31 -3.70 -5.84 0.15
C GLU A 31 -3.81 -6.91 -0.94
N ILE A 32 -3.74 -8.18 -0.52
CA ILE A 32 -3.97 -9.33 -1.39
C ILE A 32 -5.18 -10.08 -0.83
N VAL A 33 -6.18 -10.31 -1.66
CA VAL A 33 -7.38 -11.05 -1.28
C VAL A 33 -7.51 -12.33 -2.12
N CYS A 34 -7.57 -13.49 -1.47
CA CYS A 34 -7.78 -14.79 -2.12
C CYS A 34 -9.13 -15.36 -1.70
N VAL A 35 -10.04 -15.55 -2.63
CA VAL A 35 -11.36 -16.13 -2.34
C VAL A 35 -11.20 -17.61 -2.06
N THR A 36 -11.56 -18.04 -0.85
CA THR A 36 -11.44 -19.44 -0.42
C THR A 36 -12.75 -20.21 -0.50
N ASN A 37 -13.88 -19.50 -0.44
CA ASN A 37 -15.21 -20.11 -0.60
C ASN A 37 -16.24 -19.06 -1.07
N GLY A 38 -17.14 -19.45 -1.97
CA GLY A 38 -18.18 -18.58 -2.54
C GLY A 38 -17.58 -17.52 -3.48
N THR A 39 -18.11 -16.32 -3.40
CA THR A 39 -17.74 -15.18 -4.27
C THR A 39 -17.47 -13.90 -3.47
N LEU A 40 -16.79 -12.96 -4.10
CA LEU A 40 -16.52 -11.64 -3.56
C LEU A 40 -16.45 -10.62 -4.70
N GLU A 41 -17.03 -9.46 -4.51
CA GLU A 41 -16.85 -8.34 -5.43
C GLU A 41 -15.77 -7.41 -4.88
N LEU A 42 -14.71 -7.20 -5.64
CA LEU A 42 -13.66 -6.23 -5.35
C LEU A 42 -13.93 -4.96 -6.14
N GLY A 43 -14.26 -3.88 -5.46
CA GLY A 43 -14.36 -2.55 -6.05
C GLY A 43 -13.03 -1.81 -6.01
N VAL A 44 -12.55 -1.34 -7.16
CA VAL A 44 -11.34 -0.51 -7.27
C VAL A 44 -11.67 0.70 -8.14
N GLY A 45 -11.49 1.89 -7.60
CA GLY A 45 -11.94 3.11 -8.29
C GLY A 45 -13.46 3.12 -8.50
N GLN A 46 -13.91 3.11 -9.75
CA GLN A 46 -15.32 3.03 -10.13
C GLN A 46 -15.75 1.64 -10.63
N GLU A 47 -14.81 0.75 -10.80
CA GLU A 47 -15.07 -0.59 -11.35
C GLU A 47 -15.28 -1.62 -10.24
N LEU A 48 -16.12 -2.62 -10.55
CA LEU A 48 -16.44 -3.73 -9.66
C LEU A 48 -16.02 -5.05 -10.35
N TYR A 49 -15.12 -5.79 -9.72
CA TYR A 49 -14.54 -7.00 -10.25
C TYR A 49 -15.08 -8.22 -9.52
N HIS A 50 -15.78 -9.07 -10.25
CA HIS A 50 -16.29 -10.34 -9.73
C HIS A 50 -15.17 -11.35 -9.51
N MET A 51 -15.09 -11.90 -8.29
CA MET A 51 -14.13 -12.92 -7.88
C MET A 51 -14.84 -14.19 -7.42
N GLU A 52 -14.37 -15.33 -7.89
CA GLU A 52 -14.81 -16.66 -7.49
C GLU A 52 -13.73 -17.39 -6.69
N LYS A 53 -14.07 -18.55 -6.16
CA LYS A 53 -13.11 -19.38 -5.41
C LYS A 53 -11.83 -19.64 -6.20
N GLY A 54 -10.69 -19.28 -5.59
CA GLY A 54 -9.36 -19.39 -6.18
C GLY A 54 -8.87 -18.12 -6.86
N ASP A 55 -9.73 -17.15 -7.16
CA ASP A 55 -9.30 -15.85 -7.69
C ASP A 55 -8.50 -15.08 -6.64
N ILE A 56 -7.49 -14.33 -7.09
CA ILE A 56 -6.65 -13.50 -6.23
C ILE A 56 -6.73 -12.05 -6.71
N GLY A 57 -7.17 -11.16 -5.81
CA GLY A 57 -7.19 -9.71 -6.02
C GLY A 57 -5.97 -9.04 -5.42
N PHE A 58 -5.48 -7.99 -6.07
CA PHE A 58 -4.36 -7.17 -5.65
C PHE A 58 -4.77 -5.70 -5.57
N VAL A 59 -4.71 -5.13 -4.39
CA VAL A 59 -4.90 -3.69 -4.17
C VAL A 59 -3.55 -3.10 -3.75
N PHE A 60 -2.99 -2.26 -4.61
CA PHE A 60 -1.72 -1.60 -4.33
C PHE A 60 -1.90 -0.46 -3.31
N PRO A 61 -0.82 -0.04 -2.61
CA PRO A 61 -0.88 1.06 -1.67
C PRO A 61 -1.58 2.29 -2.24
N ASP A 62 -2.34 2.99 -1.42
CA ASP A 62 -3.03 4.24 -1.74
C ASP A 62 -4.09 4.15 -2.87
N VAL A 63 -4.57 2.95 -3.17
CA VAL A 63 -5.68 2.74 -4.11
C VAL A 63 -6.99 2.62 -3.34
N ILE A 64 -8.00 3.42 -3.73
CA ILE A 64 -9.34 3.35 -3.13
C ILE A 64 -10.00 2.04 -3.54
N HIS A 65 -10.45 1.30 -2.56
CA HIS A 65 -11.10 0.02 -2.78
C HIS A 65 -12.19 -0.27 -1.76
N HIS A 66 -13.02 -1.24 -2.09
CA HIS A 66 -14.11 -1.71 -1.23
C HIS A 66 -14.46 -3.16 -1.56
N TYR A 67 -15.22 -3.79 -0.68
CA TYR A 67 -15.69 -5.15 -0.90
C TYR A 67 -17.21 -5.22 -0.80
N GLN A 68 -17.82 -6.03 -1.67
CA GLN A 68 -19.25 -6.34 -1.61
C GLN A 68 -19.46 -7.86 -1.67
N VAL A 69 -20.45 -8.32 -0.93
CA VAL A 69 -20.90 -9.71 -0.97
C VAL A 69 -22.34 -9.68 -1.48
N LEU A 70 -22.53 -10.10 -2.72
CA LEU A 70 -23.83 -10.06 -3.41
C LEU A 70 -24.50 -11.44 -3.46
N THR A 71 -23.73 -12.52 -3.31
CA THR A 71 -24.27 -13.88 -3.35
C THR A 71 -24.68 -14.39 -1.97
N PRO A 72 -25.83 -15.06 -1.82
CA PRO A 72 -26.21 -15.70 -0.57
C PRO A 72 -25.25 -16.86 -0.22
N GLY A 73 -25.20 -17.22 1.07
CA GLY A 73 -24.39 -18.33 1.55
C GLY A 73 -23.10 -17.90 2.26
N VAL A 74 -22.17 -18.85 2.37
CA VAL A 74 -20.90 -18.62 3.07
C VAL A 74 -19.85 -18.15 2.07
N ASN A 75 -19.50 -16.89 2.12
CA ASN A 75 -18.41 -16.31 1.35
C ASN A 75 -17.22 -16.06 2.28
N LYS A 76 -16.04 -16.61 1.94
CA LYS A 76 -14.81 -16.47 2.72
C LYS A 76 -13.64 -16.14 1.81
N ALA A 77 -12.74 -15.34 2.34
CA ALA A 77 -11.48 -15.02 1.68
C ALA A 77 -10.34 -14.92 2.71
N THR A 78 -9.13 -15.17 2.24
CA THR A 78 -7.90 -14.83 2.93
C THR A 78 -7.51 -13.41 2.52
N TYR A 79 -7.30 -12.57 3.52
CA TYR A 79 -6.83 -11.20 3.37
C TYR A 79 -5.41 -11.12 3.91
N LEU A 80 -4.47 -10.67 3.06
CA LEU A 80 -3.10 -10.37 3.42
C LEU A 80 -2.92 -8.86 3.27
N ILE A 81 -2.58 -8.19 4.36
CA ILE A 81 -2.28 -6.75 4.36
C ILE A 81 -0.81 -6.62 4.73
N ALA A 82 -0.02 -6.00 3.86
CA ALA A 82 1.41 -5.87 4.01
C ALA A 82 1.83 -4.40 3.94
N SER A 83 2.55 -3.94 4.96
CA SER A 83 3.07 -2.57 4.98
C SER A 83 4.06 -2.34 3.83
N PRO A 84 4.30 -1.10 3.40
CA PRO A 84 5.30 -0.79 2.36
C PRO A 84 6.70 -1.32 2.68
N PHE A 85 7.01 -1.50 3.97
CA PHE A 85 8.31 -2.02 4.42
C PHE A 85 8.52 -3.50 4.11
N THR A 86 7.45 -4.26 3.99
CA THR A 86 7.52 -5.72 3.82
C THR A 86 7.42 -6.18 2.36
N ILE A 87 7.05 -5.28 1.44
CA ILE A 87 6.92 -5.60 0.01
C ILE A 87 8.25 -5.56 -0.76
N GLY A 88 9.35 -5.18 -0.11
CA GLY A 88 10.72 -5.28 -0.63
C GLY A 88 10.90 -4.56 -1.97
N LYS A 89 11.57 -5.22 -2.93
CA LYS A 89 11.88 -4.66 -4.25
C LYS A 89 10.65 -4.23 -5.09
N PHE A 90 9.45 -4.64 -4.69
CA PHE A 90 8.22 -4.26 -5.39
C PHE A 90 7.65 -2.91 -4.93
N ALA A 91 8.19 -2.31 -3.86
CA ALA A 91 7.69 -1.06 -3.29
C ALA A 91 7.69 0.09 -4.30
N ASP A 92 8.79 0.27 -5.03
CA ASP A 92 8.94 1.37 -5.99
C ASP A 92 7.88 1.32 -7.11
N ILE A 93 7.64 0.12 -7.67
CA ILE A 93 6.63 -0.04 -8.72
C ILE A 93 5.22 0.14 -8.18
N MET A 94 4.94 -0.36 -6.97
CA MET A 94 3.63 -0.23 -6.33
C MET A 94 3.33 1.18 -5.86
N GLN A 95 4.32 2.06 -5.76
CA GLN A 95 4.12 3.46 -5.39
C GLN A 95 3.53 4.29 -6.53
N SER A 96 3.96 4.05 -7.77
CA SER A 96 3.55 4.82 -8.95
C SER A 96 2.54 4.12 -9.85
N MET A 97 2.51 2.78 -9.81
CA MET A 97 1.69 1.95 -10.69
C MET A 97 0.57 1.27 -9.90
N ALA A 98 -0.46 0.85 -10.62
CA ALA A 98 -1.52 -0.02 -10.12
C ALA A 98 -1.98 -1.00 -11.21
N PRO A 99 -2.55 -2.15 -10.85
CA PRO A 99 -3.14 -3.06 -11.84
C PRO A 99 -4.33 -2.40 -12.56
N GLU A 100 -4.32 -2.40 -13.89
CA GLU A 100 -5.49 -2.02 -14.69
C GLU A 100 -6.65 -2.98 -14.42
N TYR A 101 -6.35 -4.26 -14.31
CA TYR A 101 -7.26 -5.31 -13.88
C TYR A 101 -6.68 -5.99 -12.62
N PRO A 102 -7.24 -5.75 -11.44
CA PRO A 102 -6.62 -6.14 -10.17
C PRO A 102 -6.81 -7.62 -9.80
N VAL A 103 -7.50 -8.42 -10.61
CA VAL A 103 -7.84 -9.82 -10.30
C VAL A 103 -7.11 -10.78 -11.21
N ILE A 104 -6.37 -11.73 -10.63
CA ILE A 104 -5.84 -12.89 -11.33
C ILE A 104 -6.82 -14.04 -11.15
N LYS A 105 -7.36 -14.54 -12.25
CA LYS A 105 -8.31 -15.66 -12.25
C LYS A 105 -7.62 -16.97 -11.86
N ALA A 106 -8.36 -17.84 -11.18
CA ALA A 106 -7.85 -19.09 -10.58
C ALA A 106 -7.06 -19.97 -11.57
N GLU A 107 -7.49 -20.04 -12.83
CA GLU A 107 -6.83 -20.82 -13.87
C GLU A 107 -5.43 -20.27 -14.26
N LYS A 108 -5.12 -19.02 -13.90
CA LYS A 108 -3.81 -18.37 -14.13
C LYS A 108 -2.92 -18.38 -12.90
N VAL A 109 -3.40 -18.89 -11.77
CA VAL A 109 -2.64 -18.94 -10.51
C VAL A 109 -1.96 -20.28 -10.35
N GLU A 110 -0.62 -20.27 -10.16
CA GLU A 110 0.10 -21.53 -9.86
C GLU A 110 -0.30 -22.09 -8.49
N PRO A 111 -0.41 -23.42 -8.35
CA PRO A 111 -0.74 -24.06 -7.07
C PRO A 111 0.22 -23.71 -5.92
N GLU A 112 1.46 -23.36 -6.25
CA GLU A 112 2.46 -22.89 -5.28
C GLU A 112 1.98 -21.64 -4.54
N VAL A 113 1.33 -20.68 -5.23
CA VAL A 113 0.87 -19.42 -4.64
C VAL A 113 -0.11 -19.67 -3.50
N TYR A 114 -1.06 -20.59 -3.67
CA TYR A 114 -2.01 -20.96 -2.61
C TYR A 114 -1.32 -21.60 -1.41
N ARG A 115 -0.33 -22.47 -1.66
CA ARG A 115 0.47 -23.08 -0.57
C ARG A 115 1.23 -22.04 0.24
N VAL A 116 1.82 -21.06 -0.45
CA VAL A 116 2.57 -19.97 0.19
C VAL A 116 1.63 -19.03 0.96
N ILE A 117 0.46 -18.68 0.41
CA ILE A 117 -0.56 -17.90 1.13
C ILE A 117 -1.00 -18.61 2.42
N ASN A 118 -1.20 -19.94 2.37
CA ASN A 118 -1.53 -20.72 3.56
C ASN A 118 -0.36 -20.76 4.55
N ALA A 119 0.88 -20.86 4.08
CA ALA A 119 2.06 -20.80 4.95
C ALA A 119 2.16 -19.45 5.68
N ILE A 120 1.84 -18.33 5.03
CA ILE A 120 1.77 -17.01 5.69
C ILE A 120 0.70 -17.02 6.81
N LEU A 121 -0.48 -17.62 6.57
CA LEU A 121 -1.54 -17.73 7.59
C LEU A 121 -1.11 -18.53 8.82
N GLU A 122 -0.24 -19.53 8.65
CA GLU A 122 0.26 -20.42 9.69
C GLU A 122 1.50 -19.87 10.39
N THR A 123 2.13 -18.83 9.85
CA THR A 123 3.33 -18.21 10.42
C THR A 123 2.95 -17.39 11.66
N GLU A 124 3.69 -17.57 12.76
CA GLU A 124 3.50 -16.75 13.96
C GLU A 124 3.81 -15.28 13.70
N GLN A 125 3.11 -14.38 14.36
CA GLN A 125 3.31 -12.93 14.20
C GLN A 125 4.72 -12.47 14.57
N SER A 126 5.43 -13.23 15.41
CA SER A 126 6.82 -12.99 15.80
C SER A 126 7.82 -13.31 14.69
N ASP A 127 7.43 -14.14 13.70
CA ASP A 127 8.33 -14.62 12.64
C ASP A 127 8.15 -13.84 11.34
N ILE A 128 8.29 -12.52 11.46
CA ILE A 128 8.05 -11.58 10.38
C ILE A 128 8.95 -11.85 9.16
N THR A 129 10.19 -12.29 9.37
CA THR A 129 11.14 -12.57 8.29
C THR A 129 10.68 -13.70 7.39
N VAL A 130 10.10 -14.76 7.96
CA VAL A 130 9.55 -15.89 7.21
C VAL A 130 8.30 -15.44 6.45
N ALA A 131 7.41 -14.69 7.09
CA ALA A 131 6.23 -14.14 6.45
C ALA A 131 6.60 -13.21 5.26
N GLN A 132 7.64 -12.38 5.40
CA GLN A 132 8.16 -11.54 4.32
C GLN A 132 8.71 -12.38 3.17
N ALA A 133 9.48 -13.44 3.44
CA ALA A 133 10.01 -14.33 2.41
C ALA A 133 8.87 -14.99 1.60
N TYR A 134 7.84 -15.47 2.26
CA TYR A 134 6.64 -16.02 1.62
C TYR A 134 5.91 -14.95 0.79
N LEU A 135 5.75 -13.73 1.31
CA LEU A 135 5.14 -12.63 0.56
C LEU A 135 5.92 -12.32 -0.72
N GLN A 136 7.28 -12.31 -0.67
CA GLN A 136 8.11 -12.09 -1.86
C GLN A 136 7.87 -13.18 -2.93
N ILE A 137 7.65 -14.43 -2.53
CA ILE A 137 7.31 -15.51 -3.47
C ILE A 137 5.95 -15.23 -4.14
N VAL A 138 4.92 -14.89 -3.36
CA VAL A 138 3.59 -14.53 -3.91
C VAL A 138 3.72 -13.40 -4.92
N LEU A 139 4.43 -12.31 -4.56
CA LEU A 139 4.62 -11.17 -5.44
C LEU A 139 5.40 -11.52 -6.70
N ALA A 140 6.48 -12.28 -6.58
CA ALA A 140 7.29 -12.72 -7.73
C ALA A 140 6.50 -13.57 -8.74
N ARG A 141 5.55 -14.38 -8.25
CA ARG A 141 4.68 -15.23 -9.10
C ARG A 141 3.50 -14.47 -9.72
N CYS A 142 3.03 -13.41 -9.06
CA CYS A 142 1.77 -12.76 -9.44
C CYS A 142 1.96 -11.43 -10.17
N ILE A 143 2.93 -10.61 -9.81
CA ILE A 143 3.09 -9.25 -10.38
C ILE A 143 3.26 -9.28 -11.91
N GLY A 144 4.03 -10.22 -12.45
CA GLY A 144 4.21 -10.35 -13.90
C GLY A 144 2.96 -10.76 -14.68
N LYS A 145 1.85 -11.11 -13.99
CA LYS A 145 0.55 -11.46 -14.61
C LYS A 145 -0.43 -10.28 -14.61
N LEU A 146 -0.09 -9.22 -13.90
CA LEU A 146 -0.89 -8.00 -13.83
C LEU A 146 -0.41 -7.01 -14.89
N ASN A 147 -1.33 -6.48 -15.69
CA ASN A 147 -1.03 -5.33 -16.53
C ASN A 147 -1.00 -4.09 -15.63
N LEU A 148 0.18 -3.50 -15.48
CA LEU A 148 0.38 -2.33 -14.62
C LEU A 148 0.29 -1.06 -15.44
N VAL A 149 -0.50 -0.11 -14.96
CA VAL A 149 -0.67 1.23 -15.52
C VAL A 149 -0.36 2.27 -14.46
N GLU A 150 -0.15 3.52 -14.85
CA GLU A 150 0.00 4.60 -13.86
C GLU A 150 -1.24 4.69 -12.96
N LYS A 151 -1.05 4.89 -11.66
CA LYS A 151 -2.17 5.02 -10.70
C LYS A 151 -3.20 6.08 -11.11
N SER A 152 -2.78 7.14 -11.80
CA SER A 152 -3.65 8.16 -12.37
C SER A 152 -4.71 7.63 -13.35
N GLN A 153 -4.48 6.45 -13.93
CA GLN A 153 -5.38 5.81 -14.90
C GLN A 153 -6.37 4.84 -14.24
N VAL A 154 -6.06 4.38 -13.01
CA VAL A 154 -6.87 3.43 -12.26
C VAL A 154 -7.68 4.17 -11.20
N GLY A 155 -8.67 4.91 -11.56
CA GLY A 155 -9.42 5.58 -10.53
C GLY A 155 -10.53 6.49 -11.01
N SER A 156 -11.31 6.90 -10.05
CA SER A 156 -12.41 7.83 -10.26
C SER A 156 -11.90 9.27 -10.42
N ASN A 157 -12.68 10.11 -11.09
CA ASN A 157 -12.55 11.57 -11.05
C ASN A 157 -12.79 12.14 -9.63
N ASP A 158 -12.80 11.29 -8.59
CA ASP A 158 -12.94 11.70 -7.21
C ASP A 158 -11.68 12.47 -6.77
N LEU A 159 -11.88 13.63 -6.18
CA LEU A 159 -10.81 14.50 -5.70
C LEU A 159 -9.87 13.79 -4.71
N ILE A 160 -10.37 12.82 -3.96
CA ILE A 160 -9.56 12.03 -3.00
C ILE A 160 -8.54 11.20 -3.78
N TYR A 161 -8.98 10.50 -4.80
CA TYR A 161 -8.11 9.70 -5.65
C TYR A 161 -7.07 10.56 -6.36
N GLN A 162 -7.50 11.68 -6.97
CA GLN A 162 -6.60 12.62 -7.62
C GLN A 162 -5.55 13.17 -6.66
N THR A 163 -5.94 13.43 -5.39
CA THR A 163 -5.05 13.89 -4.32
C THR A 163 -3.97 12.85 -4.00
N VAL A 164 -4.37 11.59 -3.81
CA VAL A 164 -3.44 10.48 -3.50
C VAL A 164 -2.48 10.25 -4.67
N SER A 165 -3.03 10.14 -5.88
CA SER A 165 -2.25 9.94 -7.11
C SER A 165 -1.25 11.09 -7.35
N TYR A 166 -1.66 12.34 -7.13
CA TYR A 166 -0.79 13.50 -7.27
C TYR A 166 0.42 13.43 -6.32
N ILE A 167 0.18 13.11 -5.04
CA ILE A 167 1.26 12.97 -4.06
C ILE A 167 2.17 11.79 -4.41
N SER A 168 1.61 10.64 -4.74
CA SER A 168 2.40 9.46 -5.13
C SER A 168 3.31 9.72 -6.32
N ALA A 169 2.86 10.49 -7.30
CA ALA A 169 3.67 10.85 -8.47
C ALA A 169 4.70 11.96 -8.21
N ASN A 170 4.49 12.83 -7.19
CA ASN A 170 5.26 14.05 -7.03
C ASN A 170 5.99 14.19 -5.69
N PHE A 171 5.87 13.26 -4.73
CA PHE A 171 6.43 13.41 -3.38
C PHE A 171 7.93 13.68 -3.34
N LYS A 172 8.70 13.19 -4.34
CA LYS A 172 10.15 13.42 -4.46
C LYS A 172 10.52 14.85 -4.83
N LYS A 173 9.57 15.59 -5.39
CA LYS A 173 9.77 16.99 -5.81
C LYS A 173 9.37 17.95 -4.70
N LYS A 174 9.69 19.21 -4.90
CA LYS A 174 9.11 20.28 -4.09
C LYS A 174 7.64 20.44 -4.49
N VAL A 175 6.74 20.17 -3.57
CA VAL A 175 5.29 20.26 -3.76
C VAL A 175 4.70 21.12 -2.66
N SER A 176 3.86 22.08 -3.04
CA SER A 176 3.05 22.87 -2.12
C SER A 176 1.56 22.57 -2.26
N LEU A 177 0.80 22.84 -1.21
CA LEU A 177 -0.66 22.68 -1.26
C LEU A 177 -1.30 23.61 -2.30
N GLU A 178 -0.70 24.77 -2.54
CA GLU A 178 -1.11 25.77 -3.54
C GLU A 178 -0.95 25.24 -4.96
N GLU A 179 0.23 24.70 -5.28
CA GLU A 179 0.52 24.09 -6.59
C GLU A 179 -0.41 22.92 -6.84
N MET A 180 -0.54 22.02 -5.88
CA MET A 180 -1.44 20.88 -5.97
C MET A 180 -2.90 21.31 -6.21
N ALA A 181 -3.38 22.32 -5.50
CA ALA A 181 -4.73 22.84 -5.67
C ALA A 181 -4.96 23.39 -7.09
N LYS A 182 -3.96 24.12 -7.61
CA LYS A 182 -3.98 24.64 -8.98
C LYS A 182 -4.03 23.51 -10.01
N ASP A 183 -3.19 22.51 -9.86
CA ASP A 183 -3.09 21.38 -10.81
C ASP A 183 -4.36 20.50 -10.81
N LEU A 184 -4.99 20.35 -9.64
CA LEU A 184 -6.25 19.60 -9.50
C LEU A 184 -7.52 20.45 -9.78
N GLY A 185 -7.36 21.74 -10.13
CA GLY A 185 -8.48 22.60 -10.45
C GLY A 185 -9.42 22.92 -9.27
N VAL A 186 -8.92 22.88 -8.04
CA VAL A 186 -9.69 23.12 -6.81
C VAL A 186 -9.07 24.22 -5.96
N SER A 187 -9.82 24.73 -4.98
CA SER A 187 -9.27 25.70 -4.04
C SER A 187 -8.37 25.02 -2.98
N LYS A 188 -7.34 25.75 -2.52
CA LYS A 188 -6.50 25.30 -1.39
C LYS A 188 -7.32 24.93 -0.15
N TYR A 189 -8.43 25.65 0.09
CA TYR A 189 -9.33 25.38 1.21
C TYR A 189 -10.00 24.00 1.09
N VAL A 190 -10.43 23.62 -0.11
CA VAL A 190 -11.03 22.29 -0.40
C VAL A 190 -10.02 21.20 -0.11
N LEU A 191 -8.78 21.31 -0.59
CA LEU A 191 -7.73 20.32 -0.30
C LEU A 191 -7.36 20.28 1.19
N SER A 192 -7.18 21.43 1.84
CA SER A 192 -6.88 21.48 3.28
C SER A 192 -7.96 20.76 4.10
N ARG A 193 -9.23 20.97 3.74
CA ARG A 193 -10.37 20.30 4.38
C ARG A 193 -10.39 18.80 4.07
N LEU A 194 -10.03 18.40 2.85
CA LEU A 194 -9.89 17.00 2.47
C LEU A 194 -8.83 16.31 3.33
N PHE A 195 -7.63 16.89 3.43
CA PHE A 195 -6.55 16.34 4.26
C PHE A 195 -6.99 16.18 5.73
N SER A 196 -7.59 17.19 6.32
CA SER A 196 -7.99 17.13 7.72
C SER A 196 -9.17 16.20 7.99
N LYS A 197 -10.16 16.13 7.09
CA LYS A 197 -11.38 15.35 7.30
C LYS A 197 -11.28 13.90 6.86
N THR A 198 -10.56 13.65 5.75
CA THR A 198 -10.48 12.31 5.14
C THR A 198 -9.22 11.57 5.60
N PHE A 199 -8.07 12.24 5.51
CA PHE A 199 -6.80 11.60 5.89
C PHE A 199 -6.42 11.83 7.37
N HIS A 200 -7.18 12.64 8.12
CA HIS A 200 -6.92 13.02 9.51
C HIS A 200 -5.50 13.55 9.75
N ARG A 201 -4.94 14.19 8.73
CA ARG A 201 -3.59 14.74 8.69
C ARG A 201 -3.61 16.07 7.94
N ASN A 202 -2.60 16.91 8.12
CA ASN A 202 -2.41 18.02 7.21
C ASN A 202 -1.57 17.60 5.99
N PHE A 203 -1.57 18.42 4.95
CA PHE A 203 -0.84 18.18 3.71
C PHE A 203 0.63 17.80 3.95
N ASN A 204 1.34 18.57 4.79
CA ASN A 204 2.76 18.33 5.05
C ASN A 204 2.99 17.01 5.79
N GLN A 205 2.11 16.62 6.69
CA GLN A 205 2.18 15.32 7.36
C GLN A 205 2.00 14.19 6.36
N TYR A 206 0.98 14.27 5.50
CA TYR A 206 0.72 13.24 4.49
C TYR A 206 1.88 13.13 3.48
N LEU A 207 2.39 14.27 2.98
CA LEU A 207 3.56 14.29 2.09
C LEU A 207 4.81 13.70 2.76
N ASN A 208 5.04 14.02 4.03
CA ASN A 208 6.16 13.47 4.78
C ASN A 208 6.02 11.97 5.02
N ASP A 209 4.81 11.46 5.25
CA ASP A 209 4.58 10.02 5.38
C ASP A 209 4.95 9.28 4.07
N ALA A 210 4.54 9.78 2.91
CA ALA A 210 4.92 9.23 1.61
C ALA A 210 6.45 9.22 1.40
N ARG A 211 7.12 10.33 1.75
CA ARG A 211 8.59 10.45 1.70
C ARG A 211 9.31 9.50 2.65
N LEU A 212 8.79 9.35 3.87
CA LEU A 212 9.36 8.44 4.87
C LEU A 212 9.20 6.97 4.45
N ASN A 213 8.07 6.59 3.88
CA ASN A 213 7.86 5.25 3.37
C ASN A 213 8.93 4.89 2.32
N TYR A 214 9.16 5.78 1.36
CA TYR A 214 10.23 5.60 0.38
C TYR A 214 11.62 5.55 1.03
N ALA A 215 11.91 6.46 1.98
CA ALA A 215 13.19 6.48 2.68
C ALA A 215 13.46 5.18 3.45
N CYS A 216 12.48 4.64 4.16
CA CYS A 216 12.61 3.36 4.87
C CYS A 216 12.94 2.22 3.90
N HIS A 217 12.21 2.11 2.79
CA HIS A 217 12.52 1.11 1.77
C HIS A 217 13.99 1.21 1.29
N ARG A 218 14.49 2.43 1.06
CA ARG A 218 15.89 2.64 0.67
C ARG A 218 16.88 2.30 1.79
N LEU A 219 16.55 2.64 3.04
CA LEU A 219 17.38 2.30 4.22
C LEU A 219 17.54 0.79 4.39
N GLU A 220 16.52 0.02 4.08
CA GLU A 220 16.46 -1.43 4.22
C GLU A 220 17.14 -2.16 3.07
N ASN A 221 16.99 -1.66 1.84
CA ASN A 221 17.35 -2.40 0.63
C ASN A 221 18.59 -1.85 -0.10
N THR A 222 19.23 -0.78 0.40
CA THR A 222 20.42 -0.20 -0.24
C THR A 222 21.49 0.20 0.77
N SER A 223 22.74 0.31 0.30
CA SER A 223 23.87 0.85 1.07
C SER A 223 24.06 2.36 0.89
N ASP A 224 23.09 3.07 0.28
CA ASP A 224 23.19 4.49 0.02
C ASP A 224 23.38 5.28 1.31
N SER A 225 24.08 6.42 1.21
CA SER A 225 24.27 7.29 2.37
C SER A 225 22.92 7.85 2.86
N ILE A 226 22.82 8.07 4.17
CA ILE A 226 21.61 8.69 4.77
C ILE A 226 21.29 10.03 4.09
N THR A 227 22.31 10.78 3.69
CA THR A 227 22.17 12.06 3.00
C THR A 227 21.54 11.86 1.60
N ASN A 228 22.00 10.88 0.84
CA ASN A 228 21.43 10.59 -0.48
C ASN A 228 19.97 10.13 -0.35
N ILE A 229 19.70 9.23 0.59
CA ILE A 229 18.31 8.77 0.85
C ILE A 229 17.40 9.94 1.23
N CYS A 230 17.86 10.85 2.07
CA CYS A 230 17.12 12.06 2.44
C CYS A 230 16.72 12.88 1.21
N LEU A 231 17.71 13.18 0.33
CA LEU A 231 17.48 13.98 -0.87
C LEU A 231 16.59 13.27 -1.89
N ASP A 232 16.87 12.00 -2.16
CA ASP A 232 16.10 11.16 -3.09
C ASP A 232 14.65 10.94 -2.63
N SER A 233 14.40 11.04 -1.33
CA SER A 233 13.07 10.98 -0.75
C SER A 233 12.31 12.31 -0.80
N GLY A 234 12.92 13.37 -1.35
CA GLY A 234 12.31 14.68 -1.52
C GLY A 234 12.37 15.61 -0.30
N PHE A 235 13.17 15.27 0.73
CA PHE A 235 13.41 16.20 1.83
C PHE A 235 14.44 17.27 1.44
N GLU A 236 14.13 18.52 1.72
CA GLU A 236 15.01 19.65 1.39
C GLU A 236 16.26 19.74 2.31
N SER A 237 16.21 19.12 3.50
CA SER A 237 17.33 19.11 4.44
C SER A 237 17.35 17.87 5.32
N GLN A 238 18.56 17.38 5.62
CA GLN A 238 18.78 16.27 6.54
C GLN A 238 18.26 16.56 7.96
N ARG A 239 18.27 17.83 8.39
CA ARG A 239 17.70 18.25 9.68
C ARG A 239 16.20 17.95 9.74
N THR A 240 15.44 18.36 8.70
CA THR A 240 14.00 18.09 8.61
C THR A 240 13.72 16.60 8.53
N PHE A 241 14.46 15.89 7.68
CA PHE A 241 14.36 14.43 7.55
C PHE A 241 14.54 13.73 8.89
N ASN A 242 15.66 13.95 9.58
CA ASN A 242 15.96 13.31 10.87
C ASN A 242 14.90 13.63 11.93
N ARG A 243 14.41 14.87 11.98
CA ARG A 243 13.36 15.26 12.93
C ARG A 243 12.06 14.49 12.64
N VAL A 244 11.58 14.52 11.39
CA VAL A 244 10.32 13.88 11.00
C VAL A 244 10.42 12.37 11.15
N PHE A 245 11.56 11.78 10.78
CA PHE A 245 11.83 10.35 10.94
C PHE A 245 11.79 9.94 12.42
N LYS A 246 12.47 10.67 13.30
CA LYS A 246 12.46 10.40 14.74
C LYS A 246 11.09 10.63 15.39
N GLU A 247 10.33 11.60 14.92
CA GLU A 247 8.94 11.80 15.37
C GLU A 247 8.07 10.58 15.05
N ARG A 248 8.25 9.98 13.86
CA ARG A 248 7.45 8.82 13.38
C ARG A 248 7.92 7.50 13.98
N TYR A 249 9.22 7.19 13.90
CA TYR A 249 9.78 5.87 14.24
C TYR A 249 10.44 5.79 15.60
N LYS A 250 10.57 6.91 16.33
CA LYS A 250 11.19 7.07 17.65
C LYS A 250 12.70 6.80 17.71
N ILE A 251 13.32 6.45 16.60
CA ILE A 251 14.76 6.22 16.43
C ILE A 251 15.31 7.05 15.26
N SER A 252 16.64 7.15 15.14
CA SER A 252 17.24 7.83 13.99
C SER A 252 17.21 6.96 12.73
N PRO A 253 17.35 7.54 11.51
CA PRO A 253 17.50 6.76 10.29
C PRO A 253 18.67 5.80 10.31
N SER A 254 19.81 6.17 10.94
CA SER A 254 20.99 5.33 11.07
C SER A 254 20.71 4.15 12.01
N ASP A 255 20.08 4.40 13.15
CA ASP A 255 19.71 3.34 14.09
C ASP A 255 18.70 2.38 13.47
N TYR A 256 17.72 2.92 12.72
CA TYR A 256 16.75 2.14 11.99
C TYR A 256 17.43 1.16 11.02
N ARG A 257 18.35 1.65 10.18
CA ARG A 257 19.13 0.81 9.27
C ARG A 257 19.92 -0.28 10.03
N ASN A 258 20.61 0.10 11.12
CA ASN A 258 21.43 -0.83 11.88
C ASN A 258 20.60 -1.94 12.55
N THR A 259 19.40 -1.62 13.02
CA THR A 259 18.48 -2.61 13.59
C THR A 259 18.02 -3.58 12.51
N TYR A 260 17.60 -3.08 11.35
CA TYR A 260 17.14 -3.91 10.24
C TYR A 260 18.24 -4.83 9.70
N VAL A 261 19.47 -4.33 9.52
CA VAL A 261 20.62 -5.14 9.07
C VAL A 261 21.00 -6.22 10.09
N LYS A 262 20.88 -5.94 11.39
CA LYS A 262 21.14 -6.94 12.44
C LYS A 262 20.10 -8.06 12.43
N ASP A 263 18.84 -7.73 12.25
CA ASP A 263 17.73 -8.71 12.20
C ASP A 263 17.82 -9.61 10.96
N MET A 264 18.49 -9.16 9.88
CA MET A 264 18.76 -9.99 8.69
C MET A 264 19.97 -10.91 8.82
N LEU A 265 20.85 -10.68 9.80
CA LEU A 265 22.10 -11.46 10.01
C LEU A 265 22.01 -12.48 11.16
N LEU A 266 20.89 -12.52 11.89
CA LEU A 266 20.55 -13.49 12.92
C LEU A 266 19.54 -14.49 12.40
#